data_9f750332946d0f213bd9c1a7b0335e4e
#
_entry.id   9f750332946d0f213bd9c1a7b0335e4e
#
_cell.length_a   1.000
_cell.length_b   1.000
_cell.length_c   1.000
_cell.angle_alpha   90.00
_cell.angle_beta   90.00
_cell.angle_gamma   90.00
#
_symmetry.space_group_name_H-M   'P 1'
#
loop_
_entity.id
_entity.type
_entity.pdbx_description
1 polymer ?
#
loop_
_entity_poly.entity_id
_entity_poly.type
_entity_poly.pdbx_seq_one_letter_code
_entity_poly.pdbx_strand_id
1 'polypeptide(L)'
;MAQIRVNPTRMELKKLKNRLAVARRGHKLLKDKRDELMKQFLDVVRETKTVREKVETALEKSNKSFALASAVTSPKVMTEALMLPKKEVSLDISEKNVMSVIVPVFHYDLGGAQQSDGYNFGLAFTSGEIDAAVSELSEILPDMIKLAELEKSSQLMAEEIEKTRRRVNALEHVMIPQIEETIKSITMKLDENERGNLTRLMKVKDMMIKAQIESKN
;
A
#
# COMPACT_ATOMS: atom_id res chain seq x y z
N MET A 1 22.53 -16.06 13.96
CA MET A 1 21.08 -15.96 13.71
C MET A 1 20.37 -17.15 14.29
N ALA A 2 19.08 -17.05 14.66
CA ALA A 2 18.36 -18.17 15.27
C ALA A 2 18.06 -19.24 14.22
N GLN A 3 18.61 -20.44 14.37
CA GLN A 3 18.31 -21.58 13.52
C GLN A 3 16.89 -22.09 13.77
N ILE A 4 16.22 -22.52 12.73
CA ILE A 4 14.91 -23.16 12.85
C ILE A 4 15.15 -24.56 13.48
N ARG A 5 14.51 -24.83 14.62
CA ARG A 5 14.63 -26.14 15.29
C ARG A 5 13.84 -27.19 14.52
N VAL A 6 14.54 -27.98 13.72
CA VAL A 6 13.96 -29.07 12.90
C VAL A 6 14.82 -30.30 13.06
N ASN A 7 14.20 -31.49 13.03
CA ASN A 7 14.92 -32.76 13.07
C ASN A 7 15.76 -32.94 11.80
N PRO A 8 17.04 -33.33 11.89
CA PRO A 8 17.93 -33.50 10.74
C PRO A 8 17.61 -34.79 9.96
N THR A 9 16.61 -34.71 9.09
CA THR A 9 16.20 -35.83 8.22
C THR A 9 16.28 -35.42 6.75
N ARG A 10 16.50 -36.42 5.86
CA ARG A 10 16.52 -36.18 4.40
C ARG A 10 15.18 -35.57 3.90
N MET A 11 14.08 -35.96 4.53
CA MET A 11 12.73 -35.45 4.18
C MET A 11 12.61 -33.97 4.53
N GLU A 12 13.02 -33.56 5.73
CA GLU A 12 13.01 -32.14 6.14
C GLU A 12 13.96 -31.28 5.30
N LEU A 13 15.13 -31.82 4.93
CA LEU A 13 16.04 -31.14 4.02
C LEU A 13 15.39 -30.85 2.67
N LYS A 14 14.64 -31.81 2.10
CA LYS A 14 13.91 -31.62 0.83
C LYS A 14 12.80 -30.57 0.98
N LYS A 15 12.05 -30.61 2.07
CA LYS A 15 11.02 -29.59 2.37
C LYS A 15 11.62 -28.20 2.49
N LEU A 16 12.73 -28.05 3.22
CA LEU A 16 13.40 -26.76 3.38
C LEU A 16 13.99 -26.23 2.05
N LYS A 17 14.57 -27.09 1.22
CA LYS A 17 15.02 -26.70 -0.13
C LYS A 17 13.86 -26.20 -0.99
N ASN A 18 12.71 -26.87 -0.97
CA ASN A 18 11.52 -26.43 -1.68
C ASN A 18 11.00 -25.10 -1.12
N ARG A 19 10.98 -24.95 0.22
CA ARG A 19 10.57 -23.71 0.88
C ARG A 19 11.51 -22.55 0.54
N LEU A 20 12.80 -22.78 0.45
CA LEU A 20 13.78 -21.79 0.00
C LEU A 20 13.51 -21.34 -1.44
N ALA A 21 13.26 -22.30 -2.34
CA ALA A 21 12.95 -21.98 -3.73
C ALA A 21 11.67 -21.15 -3.88
N VAL A 22 10.64 -21.45 -3.08
CA VAL A 22 9.40 -20.67 -3.03
C VAL A 22 9.66 -19.28 -2.43
N ALA A 23 10.43 -19.18 -1.34
CA ALA A 23 10.78 -17.92 -0.69
C ALA A 23 11.55 -16.99 -1.64
N ARG A 24 12.53 -17.50 -2.37
CA ARG A 24 13.29 -16.71 -3.37
C ARG A 24 12.42 -16.22 -4.51
N ARG A 25 11.51 -17.06 -5.03
CA ARG A 25 10.54 -16.64 -6.06
C ARG A 25 9.57 -15.61 -5.53
N GLY A 26 9.02 -15.83 -4.33
CA GLY A 26 8.12 -14.89 -3.66
C GLY A 26 8.78 -13.54 -3.38
N HIS A 27 10.04 -13.54 -2.94
CA HIS A 27 10.83 -12.32 -2.75
C HIS A 27 10.94 -11.52 -4.06
N LYS A 28 11.29 -12.17 -5.18
CA LYS A 28 11.39 -11.50 -6.48
C LYS A 28 10.05 -10.89 -6.90
N LEU A 29 8.97 -11.67 -6.85
CA LEU A 29 7.63 -11.19 -7.22
C LEU A 29 7.13 -10.03 -6.35
N LEU A 30 7.40 -10.08 -5.03
CA LEU A 30 7.03 -8.98 -4.14
C LEU A 30 7.88 -7.73 -4.36
N LYS A 31 9.16 -7.91 -4.73
CA LYS A 31 10.03 -6.79 -5.11
C LYS A 31 9.53 -6.13 -6.39
N ASP A 32 9.23 -6.91 -7.42
CA ASP A 32 8.70 -6.42 -8.69
C ASP A 32 7.33 -5.70 -8.47
N LYS A 33 6.45 -6.29 -7.63
CA LYS A 33 5.18 -5.64 -7.24
C LYS A 33 5.40 -4.30 -6.53
N ARG A 34 6.34 -4.24 -5.58
CA ARG A 34 6.66 -3.00 -4.86
C ARG A 34 7.17 -1.91 -5.80
N ASP A 35 8.05 -2.27 -6.73
CA ASP A 35 8.68 -1.33 -7.63
C ASP A 35 7.65 -0.74 -8.63
N GLU A 36 6.72 -1.57 -9.10
CA GLU A 36 5.62 -1.10 -9.96
C GLU A 36 4.59 -0.25 -9.18
N LEU A 37 4.22 -0.64 -7.94
CA LEU A 37 3.38 0.19 -7.08
C LEU A 37 4.03 1.55 -6.78
N MET A 38 5.35 1.57 -6.56
CA MET A 38 6.08 2.82 -6.32
C MET A 38 6.02 3.76 -7.53
N LYS A 39 6.12 3.21 -8.74
CA LYS A 39 6.00 3.98 -9.98
C LYS A 39 4.62 4.63 -10.10
N GLN A 40 3.56 3.84 -9.94
CA GLN A 40 2.19 4.35 -9.99
C GLN A 40 1.90 5.37 -8.87
N PHE A 41 2.42 5.13 -7.68
CA PHE A 41 2.33 6.06 -6.56
C PHE A 41 2.95 7.42 -6.89
N LEU A 42 4.14 7.42 -7.49
CA LEU A 42 4.81 8.66 -7.89
C LEU A 42 4.02 9.44 -8.95
N ASP A 43 3.36 8.75 -9.88
CA ASP A 43 2.52 9.40 -10.88
C ASP A 43 1.28 10.03 -10.23
N VAL A 44 0.61 9.31 -9.31
CA VAL A 44 -0.52 9.86 -8.53
C VAL A 44 -0.08 11.05 -7.67
N VAL A 45 1.07 10.99 -7.01
CA VAL A 45 1.59 12.11 -6.20
C VAL A 45 1.86 13.34 -7.04
N ARG A 46 2.40 13.19 -8.25
CA ARG A 46 2.60 14.31 -9.18
C ARG A 46 1.27 14.93 -9.58
N GLU A 47 0.28 14.11 -9.93
CA GLU A 47 -1.06 14.61 -10.26
C GLU A 47 -1.71 15.30 -9.04
N THR A 48 -1.63 14.70 -7.85
CA THR A 48 -2.11 15.30 -6.60
C THR A 48 -1.50 16.69 -6.37
N LYS A 49 -0.19 16.83 -6.59
CA LYS A 49 0.50 18.11 -6.42
C LYS A 49 -0.06 19.18 -7.36
N THR A 50 -0.23 18.84 -8.65
CA THR A 50 -0.73 19.83 -9.64
C THR A 50 -2.17 20.24 -9.37
N VAL A 51 -3.03 19.30 -8.93
CA VAL A 51 -4.43 19.59 -8.56
C VAL A 51 -4.48 20.42 -7.27
N ARG A 52 -3.64 20.08 -6.28
CA ARG A 52 -3.56 20.83 -5.03
C ARG A 52 -3.13 22.29 -5.26
N GLU A 53 -2.11 22.54 -6.05
CA GLU A 53 -1.68 23.92 -6.40
C GLU A 53 -2.79 24.72 -7.07
N LYS A 54 -3.58 24.09 -7.93
CA LYS A 54 -4.77 24.73 -8.54
C LYS A 54 -5.85 25.05 -7.49
N VAL A 55 -6.19 24.08 -6.65
CA VAL A 55 -7.20 24.26 -5.59
C VAL A 55 -6.76 25.34 -4.61
N GLU A 56 -5.50 25.35 -4.17
CA GLU A 56 -4.96 26.36 -3.24
C GLU A 56 -5.06 27.77 -3.83
N THR A 57 -4.64 27.96 -5.09
CA THR A 57 -4.74 29.27 -5.75
C THR A 57 -6.18 29.75 -5.92
N ALA A 58 -7.07 28.84 -6.27
CA ALA A 58 -8.48 29.17 -6.46
C ALA A 58 -9.19 29.45 -5.13
N LEU A 59 -8.87 28.68 -4.06
CA LEU A 59 -9.36 28.96 -2.69
C LEU A 59 -8.83 30.27 -2.13
N GLU A 60 -7.56 30.61 -2.40
CA GLU A 60 -7.00 31.90 -2.00
C GLU A 60 -7.78 33.07 -2.62
N LYS A 61 -8.14 32.95 -3.89
CA LYS A 61 -8.95 33.94 -4.60
C LYS A 61 -10.36 34.05 -4.01
N SER A 62 -11.06 32.92 -3.84
CA SER A 62 -12.39 32.89 -3.24
C SER A 62 -12.41 33.43 -1.80
N ASN A 63 -11.38 33.13 -0.99
CA ASN A 63 -11.26 33.66 0.36
C ASN A 63 -11.05 35.19 0.37
N LYS A 64 -10.30 35.74 -0.61
CA LYS A 64 -10.16 37.21 -0.75
C LYS A 64 -11.48 37.86 -1.10
N SER A 65 -12.23 37.31 -2.06
CA SER A 65 -13.58 37.79 -2.44
C SER A 65 -14.54 37.72 -1.24
N PHE A 66 -14.49 36.61 -0.47
CA PHE A 66 -15.29 36.47 0.75
C PHE A 66 -14.90 37.45 1.85
N ALA A 67 -13.63 37.75 2.05
CA ALA A 67 -13.15 38.73 3.01
C ALA A 67 -13.64 40.15 2.65
N LEU A 68 -13.64 40.51 1.36
CA LEU A 68 -14.21 41.78 0.87
C LEU A 68 -15.72 41.83 1.08
N ALA A 69 -16.45 40.76 0.77
CA ALA A 69 -17.89 40.65 1.02
C ALA A 69 -18.22 40.81 2.51
N SER A 70 -17.43 40.20 3.40
CA SER A 70 -17.58 40.30 4.85
C SER A 70 -17.31 41.68 5.41
N ALA A 71 -16.46 42.48 4.75
CA ALA A 71 -16.19 43.87 5.16
C ALA A 71 -17.33 44.82 4.80
N VAL A 72 -18.04 44.53 3.69
CA VAL A 72 -19.13 45.40 3.19
C VAL A 72 -20.49 45.00 3.78
N THR A 73 -20.73 43.72 4.03
CA THR A 73 -22.01 43.21 4.47
C THR A 73 -22.06 42.96 5.98
N SER A 74 -23.22 43.29 6.62
CA SER A 74 -23.41 43.01 8.05
C SER A 74 -23.26 41.48 8.35
N PRO A 75 -22.61 41.09 9.44
CA PRO A 75 -22.46 39.67 9.80
C PRO A 75 -23.80 38.90 9.94
N LYS A 76 -24.85 39.56 10.38
CA LYS A 76 -26.17 38.96 10.51
C LYS A 76 -26.78 38.63 9.15
N VAL A 77 -26.69 39.54 8.19
CA VAL A 77 -27.20 39.34 6.83
C VAL A 77 -26.40 38.23 6.11
N MET A 78 -25.07 38.20 6.31
CA MET A 78 -24.25 37.15 5.74
C MET A 78 -24.58 35.76 6.30
N THR A 79 -24.79 35.64 7.62
CA THR A 79 -25.21 34.39 8.25
C THR A 79 -26.59 33.94 7.72
N GLU A 80 -27.49 34.85 7.57
CA GLU A 80 -28.85 34.59 7.07
C GLU A 80 -28.83 34.17 5.58
N ALA A 81 -28.01 34.80 4.76
CA ALA A 81 -27.83 34.50 3.34
C ALA A 81 -27.24 33.09 3.10
N LEU A 82 -26.27 32.68 3.94
CA LEU A 82 -25.58 31.39 3.80
C LEU A 82 -26.22 30.25 4.61
N MET A 83 -27.30 30.50 5.34
CA MET A 83 -27.90 29.53 6.26
C MET A 83 -28.50 28.31 5.57
N LEU A 84 -29.09 28.47 4.38
CA LEU A 84 -29.76 27.41 3.66
C LEU A 84 -29.03 27.11 2.34
N PRO A 85 -28.43 25.92 2.15
CA PRO A 85 -27.89 25.55 0.87
C PRO A 85 -28.98 25.23 -0.15
N LYS A 86 -28.83 25.68 -1.39
CA LYS A 86 -29.74 25.41 -2.50
C LYS A 86 -29.25 24.25 -3.39
N LYS A 87 -27.95 24.05 -3.40
CA LYS A 87 -27.33 22.98 -4.18
C LYS A 87 -26.98 21.81 -3.28
N GLU A 88 -27.48 20.64 -3.63
CA GLU A 88 -27.09 19.39 -3.01
C GLU A 88 -26.07 18.69 -3.92
N VAL A 89 -25.04 18.15 -3.31
CA VAL A 89 -24.04 17.35 -4.01
C VAL A 89 -24.20 15.92 -3.52
N SER A 90 -24.61 15.03 -4.40
CA SER A 90 -24.59 13.59 -4.12
C SER A 90 -23.23 13.02 -4.55
N LEU A 91 -22.65 12.18 -3.69
CA LEU A 91 -21.37 11.53 -3.93
C LEU A 91 -21.55 10.01 -3.89
N ASP A 92 -21.36 9.36 -5.03
CA ASP A 92 -21.32 7.90 -5.13
C ASP A 92 -19.87 7.44 -5.16
N ILE A 93 -19.53 6.48 -4.28
CA ILE A 93 -18.17 5.95 -4.16
C ILE A 93 -18.15 4.56 -4.79
N SER A 94 -17.41 4.42 -5.89
CA SER A 94 -17.08 3.14 -6.50
C SER A 94 -15.65 2.72 -6.14
N GLU A 95 -15.35 1.44 -6.28
CA GLU A 95 -14.03 0.89 -5.98
C GLU A 95 -13.33 0.42 -7.25
N LYS A 96 -12.07 0.79 -7.39
CA LYS A 96 -11.19 0.33 -8.46
C LYS A 96 -10.00 -0.43 -7.85
N ASN A 97 -9.72 -1.60 -8.40
CA ASN A 97 -8.54 -2.38 -7.97
C ASN A 97 -7.31 -1.99 -8.80
N VAL A 98 -6.28 -1.49 -8.12
CA VAL A 98 -4.98 -1.16 -8.70
C VAL A 98 -3.92 -2.02 -8.03
N MET A 99 -3.44 -3.07 -8.69
CA MET A 99 -2.43 -4.01 -8.18
C MET A 99 -2.72 -4.58 -6.77
N SER A 100 -3.99 -4.95 -6.54
CA SER A 100 -4.51 -5.43 -5.25
C SER A 100 -4.66 -4.36 -4.17
N VAL A 101 -4.56 -3.08 -4.52
CA VAL A 101 -4.99 -1.95 -3.69
C VAL A 101 -6.36 -1.54 -4.17
N ILE A 102 -7.33 -1.52 -3.27
CA ILE A 102 -8.68 -1.04 -3.56
C ILE A 102 -8.65 0.47 -3.35
N VAL A 103 -8.73 1.22 -4.45
CA VAL A 103 -8.77 2.69 -4.43
C VAL A 103 -10.19 3.16 -4.71
N PRO A 104 -10.70 4.18 -4.00
CA PRO A 104 -12.00 4.75 -4.27
C PRO A 104 -11.97 5.58 -5.55
N VAL A 105 -13.07 5.59 -6.28
CA VAL A 105 -13.36 6.49 -7.40
C VAL A 105 -14.62 7.24 -7.05
N PHE A 106 -14.54 8.56 -7.07
CA PHE A 106 -15.63 9.44 -6.67
C PHE A 106 -16.43 9.87 -7.90
N HIS A 107 -17.72 9.48 -7.93
CA HIS A 107 -18.69 9.99 -8.89
C HIS A 107 -19.57 10.99 -8.16
N TYR A 108 -19.60 12.22 -8.61
CA TYR A 108 -20.41 13.26 -8.02
C TYR A 108 -21.47 13.74 -9.00
N ASP A 109 -22.65 13.98 -8.50
CA ASP A 109 -23.72 14.62 -9.22
C ASP A 109 -24.06 15.95 -8.54
N LEU A 110 -23.95 17.02 -9.30
CA LEU A 110 -24.35 18.36 -8.88
C LEU A 110 -25.84 18.52 -9.17
N GLY A 111 -26.68 17.89 -8.36
CA GLY A 111 -28.11 17.87 -8.52
C GLY A 111 -28.72 19.27 -8.77
N GLY A 112 -29.32 19.45 -9.93
CA GLY A 112 -30.11 20.63 -10.26
C GLY A 112 -29.35 21.92 -10.60
N ALA A 113 -28.02 21.88 -10.70
CA ALA A 113 -27.20 23.08 -10.87
C ALA A 113 -27.25 23.75 -12.27
N GLN A 114 -27.91 23.11 -13.25
CA GLN A 114 -27.92 23.63 -14.63
C GLN A 114 -29.13 24.52 -14.98
N GLN A 115 -30.14 24.65 -14.12
CA GLN A 115 -31.39 25.32 -14.53
C GLN A 115 -31.98 26.36 -13.55
N SER A 116 -31.36 26.64 -12.43
CA SER A 116 -31.84 27.71 -11.55
C SER A 116 -30.72 28.62 -11.09
N ASP A 117 -31.00 29.92 -11.01
CA ASP A 117 -30.14 30.92 -10.42
C ASP A 117 -29.52 30.38 -9.11
N GLY A 118 -28.21 30.22 -9.11
CA GLY A 118 -27.46 29.46 -8.12
C GLY A 118 -27.42 30.05 -6.70
N TYR A 119 -28.13 31.17 -6.50
CA TYR A 119 -28.12 31.93 -5.24
C TYR A 119 -29.33 31.64 -4.39
N ASN A 120 -29.13 31.37 -3.11
CA ASN A 120 -30.15 31.12 -2.10
C ASN A 120 -30.72 32.37 -1.44
N PHE A 121 -30.11 33.50 -1.73
CA PHE A 121 -30.44 34.78 -1.08
C PHE A 121 -30.98 35.78 -2.09
N GLY A 122 -31.85 36.64 -1.61
CA GLY A 122 -32.40 37.71 -2.44
C GLY A 122 -31.37 38.82 -2.66
N LEU A 123 -31.46 39.48 -3.80
CA LEU A 123 -30.61 40.63 -4.17
C LEU A 123 -30.76 41.83 -3.21
N ALA A 124 -31.78 41.87 -2.39
CA ALA A 124 -31.98 42.91 -1.41
C ALA A 124 -31.09 42.63 -0.19
N PHE A 125 -30.22 43.59 0.15
CA PHE A 125 -29.29 43.57 1.28
C PHE A 125 -28.02 42.72 1.14
N THR A 126 -27.82 42.02 -0.01
CA THR A 126 -26.57 41.26 -0.29
C THR A 126 -25.69 42.02 -1.27
N SER A 127 -24.37 41.92 -1.09
CA SER A 127 -23.40 42.54 -2.01
C SER A 127 -23.05 41.57 -3.14
N GLY A 128 -22.76 42.09 -4.34
CA GLY A 128 -22.31 41.28 -5.47
C GLY A 128 -20.99 40.54 -5.20
N GLU A 129 -20.23 40.91 -4.17
CA GLU A 129 -19.01 40.23 -3.73
C GLU A 129 -19.31 38.83 -3.12
N ILE A 130 -20.48 38.66 -2.50
CA ILE A 130 -20.93 37.34 -1.99
C ILE A 130 -21.19 36.40 -3.17
N ASP A 131 -21.86 36.93 -4.22
CA ASP A 131 -22.16 36.15 -5.43
C ASP A 131 -20.87 35.68 -6.11
N ALA A 132 -19.86 36.56 -6.22
CA ALA A 132 -18.58 36.22 -6.79
C ALA A 132 -17.87 35.12 -5.97
N ALA A 133 -17.84 35.26 -4.64
CA ALA A 133 -17.22 34.27 -3.75
C ALA A 133 -17.90 32.90 -3.82
N VAL A 134 -19.25 32.85 -3.87
CA VAL A 134 -20.02 31.60 -3.95
C VAL A 134 -19.84 30.95 -5.34
N SER A 135 -19.82 31.74 -6.42
CA SER A 135 -19.56 31.24 -7.77
C SER A 135 -18.17 30.63 -7.87
N GLU A 136 -17.12 31.34 -7.41
CA GLU A 136 -15.74 30.86 -7.39
C GLU A 136 -15.62 29.55 -6.59
N LEU A 137 -16.27 29.46 -5.42
CA LEU A 137 -16.26 28.25 -4.60
C LEU A 137 -16.96 27.08 -5.31
N SER A 138 -18.08 27.35 -6.01
CA SER A 138 -18.80 26.33 -6.79
C SER A 138 -17.97 25.79 -7.96
N GLU A 139 -17.11 26.62 -8.58
CA GLU A 139 -16.21 26.20 -9.66
C GLU A 139 -15.06 25.34 -9.15
N ILE A 140 -14.60 25.56 -7.91
CA ILE A 140 -13.49 24.80 -7.31
C ILE A 140 -13.95 23.41 -6.82
N LEU A 141 -15.22 23.24 -6.49
CA LEU A 141 -15.76 22.02 -5.88
C LEU A 141 -15.38 20.71 -6.63
N PRO A 142 -15.47 20.61 -7.96
CA PRO A 142 -15.03 19.45 -8.72
C PRO A 142 -13.56 19.12 -8.49
N ASP A 143 -12.70 20.11 -8.49
CA ASP A 143 -11.24 19.93 -8.27
C ASP A 143 -10.95 19.52 -6.82
N MET A 144 -11.73 19.98 -5.85
CA MET A 144 -11.62 19.53 -4.44
C MET A 144 -12.00 18.05 -4.30
N ILE A 145 -13.07 17.61 -4.95
CA ILE A 145 -13.50 16.19 -4.92
C ILE A 145 -12.42 15.32 -5.59
N LYS A 146 -11.90 15.76 -6.73
CA LYS A 146 -10.79 15.06 -7.40
C LYS A 146 -9.53 15.02 -6.54
N LEU A 147 -9.21 16.09 -5.84
CA LEU A 147 -8.09 16.13 -4.91
C LEU A 147 -8.26 15.11 -3.78
N ALA A 148 -9.45 15.04 -3.18
CA ALA A 148 -9.76 14.08 -2.12
C ALA A 148 -9.63 12.62 -2.60
N GLU A 149 -10.08 12.31 -3.82
CA GLU A 149 -9.91 11.00 -4.46
C GLU A 149 -8.42 10.63 -4.61
N LEU A 150 -7.62 11.53 -5.17
CA LEU A 150 -6.19 11.33 -5.39
C LEU A 150 -5.42 11.20 -4.06
N GLU A 151 -5.73 12.01 -3.07
CA GLU A 151 -5.12 11.94 -1.74
C GLU A 151 -5.45 10.61 -1.06
N LYS A 152 -6.71 10.16 -1.11
CA LYS A 152 -7.08 8.86 -0.53
C LYS A 152 -6.41 7.71 -1.26
N SER A 153 -6.35 7.76 -2.57
CA SER A 153 -5.66 6.77 -3.39
C SER A 153 -4.17 6.71 -3.07
N SER A 154 -3.51 7.85 -2.94
CA SER A 154 -2.09 7.93 -2.57
C SER A 154 -1.82 7.36 -1.18
N GLN A 155 -2.68 7.65 -0.21
CA GLN A 155 -2.59 7.11 1.14
C GLN A 155 -2.67 5.58 1.15
N LEU A 156 -3.66 5.00 0.47
CA LEU A 156 -3.85 3.55 0.40
C LEU A 156 -2.68 2.85 -0.31
N MET A 157 -2.17 3.45 -1.39
CA MET A 157 -0.97 2.94 -2.08
C MET A 157 0.27 3.00 -1.18
N ALA A 158 0.48 4.07 -0.43
CA ALA A 158 1.60 4.22 0.50
C ALA A 158 1.58 3.14 1.58
N GLU A 159 0.40 2.86 2.16
CA GLU A 159 0.23 1.80 3.16
C GLU A 159 0.57 0.41 2.61
N GLU A 160 0.13 0.10 1.40
CA GLU A 160 0.44 -1.20 0.78
C GLU A 160 1.92 -1.32 0.37
N ILE A 161 2.54 -0.23 -0.09
CA ILE A 161 3.98 -0.17 -0.37
C ILE A 161 4.77 -0.45 0.92
N GLU A 162 4.37 0.15 2.04
CA GLU A 162 5.02 -0.09 3.33
C GLU A 162 4.86 -1.55 3.78
N LYS A 163 3.66 -2.12 3.70
CA LYS A 163 3.40 -3.54 4.01
C LYS A 163 4.24 -4.47 3.13
N THR A 164 4.30 -4.19 1.83
CA THR A 164 5.08 -4.99 0.88
C THR A 164 6.57 -4.85 1.15
N ARG A 165 7.07 -3.65 1.45
CA ARG A 165 8.46 -3.41 1.84
C ARG A 165 8.85 -4.20 3.09
N ARG A 166 8.00 -4.19 4.12
CA ARG A 166 8.24 -5.00 5.34
C ARG A 166 8.32 -6.49 5.03
N ARG A 167 7.42 -7.01 4.16
CA ARG A 167 7.44 -8.43 3.72
C ARG A 167 8.70 -8.78 2.93
N VAL A 168 9.12 -7.92 2.00
CA VAL A 168 10.34 -8.11 1.22
C VAL A 168 11.56 -8.14 2.14
N ASN A 169 11.69 -7.18 3.06
CA ASN A 169 12.78 -7.13 4.02
C ASN A 169 12.81 -8.35 4.95
N ALA A 170 11.65 -8.81 5.43
CA ALA A 170 11.57 -10.00 6.26
C ALA A 170 12.00 -11.28 5.50
N LEU A 171 11.64 -11.39 4.22
CA LEU A 171 12.10 -12.50 3.39
C LEU A 171 13.61 -12.44 3.14
N GLU A 172 14.12 -11.27 2.78
CA GLU A 172 15.52 -11.09 2.39
C GLU A 172 16.49 -11.23 3.56
N HIS A 173 16.20 -10.59 4.68
CA HIS A 173 17.15 -10.48 5.80
C HIS A 173 16.91 -11.49 6.92
N VAL A 174 15.72 -12.10 7.00
CA VAL A 174 15.38 -13.03 8.08
C VAL A 174 15.11 -14.43 7.55
N MET A 175 14.11 -14.61 6.71
CA MET A 175 13.64 -15.94 6.34
C MET A 175 14.61 -16.70 5.43
N ILE A 176 15.11 -16.08 4.37
CA ILE A 176 16.03 -16.74 3.43
C ILE A 176 17.32 -17.13 4.13
N PRO A 177 18.03 -16.24 4.86
CA PRO A 177 19.26 -16.62 5.55
C PRO A 177 19.05 -17.71 6.60
N GLN A 178 17.96 -17.65 7.38
CA GLN A 178 17.65 -18.68 8.38
C GLN A 178 17.43 -20.06 7.76
N ILE A 179 16.72 -20.13 6.63
CA ILE A 179 16.50 -21.39 5.92
C ILE A 179 17.82 -21.91 5.35
N GLU A 180 18.65 -21.07 4.76
CA GLU A 180 19.97 -21.45 4.21
C GLU A 180 20.91 -21.99 5.29
N GLU A 181 21.00 -21.31 6.43
CA GLU A 181 21.80 -21.74 7.57
C GLU A 181 21.30 -23.08 8.15
N THR A 182 19.96 -23.24 8.23
CA THR A 182 19.34 -24.48 8.69
C THR A 182 19.61 -25.63 7.71
N ILE A 183 19.50 -25.40 6.40
CA ILE A 183 19.85 -26.38 5.37
C ILE A 183 21.31 -26.82 5.51
N LYS A 184 22.22 -25.86 5.66
CA LYS A 184 23.65 -26.11 5.84
C LYS A 184 23.91 -26.98 7.08
N SER A 185 23.31 -26.64 8.20
CA SER A 185 23.44 -27.41 9.45
C SER A 185 22.89 -28.83 9.33
N ILE A 186 21.73 -29.02 8.68
CA ILE A 186 21.14 -30.36 8.46
C ILE A 186 22.00 -31.17 7.50
N THR A 187 22.52 -30.58 6.44
CA THR A 187 23.41 -31.26 5.50
C THR A 187 24.66 -31.77 6.22
N MET A 188 25.31 -30.92 6.99
CA MET A 188 26.51 -31.32 7.78
C MET A 188 26.22 -32.47 8.74
N LYS A 189 25.07 -32.46 9.43
CA LYS A 189 24.67 -33.55 10.33
C LYS A 189 24.37 -34.86 9.60
N LEU A 190 23.76 -34.77 8.42
CA LEU A 190 23.49 -35.96 7.59
C LEU A 190 24.77 -36.58 7.04
N ASP A 191 25.69 -35.74 6.58
CA ASP A 191 27.02 -36.17 6.07
C ASP A 191 27.86 -36.83 7.19
N GLU A 192 27.81 -36.28 8.42
CA GLU A 192 28.50 -36.87 9.56
C GLU A 192 27.89 -38.21 9.99
N ASN A 193 26.56 -38.32 9.99
CA ASN A 193 25.87 -39.59 10.24
C ASN A 193 26.23 -40.64 9.18
N GLU A 194 26.25 -40.25 7.91
CA GLU A 194 26.62 -41.15 6.81
C GLU A 194 28.08 -41.62 6.93
N ARG A 195 29.00 -40.70 7.23
CA ARG A 195 30.41 -41.01 7.50
C ARG A 195 30.58 -41.98 8.70
N GLY A 196 29.86 -41.73 9.79
CA GLY A 196 29.85 -42.62 10.96
C GLY A 196 29.30 -44.02 10.64
N ASN A 197 28.25 -44.11 9.80
CA ASN A 197 27.72 -45.37 9.38
C ASN A 197 28.67 -46.15 8.47
N LEU A 198 29.34 -45.48 7.53
CA LEU A 198 30.35 -46.10 6.68
C LEU A 198 31.53 -46.67 7.49
N THR A 199 32.01 -45.90 8.50
CA THR A 199 33.09 -46.36 9.42
C THR A 199 32.65 -47.58 10.22
N ARG A 200 31.41 -47.63 10.72
CA ARG A 200 30.85 -48.80 11.43
C ARG A 200 30.78 -50.02 10.52
N LEU A 201 30.29 -49.82 9.27
CA LEU A 201 30.20 -50.92 8.28
C LEU A 201 31.56 -51.49 7.92
N MET A 202 32.59 -50.62 7.73
CA MET A 202 33.96 -51.07 7.53
C MET A 202 34.48 -51.94 8.69
N LYS A 203 34.24 -51.47 9.93
CA LYS A 203 34.66 -52.23 11.12
C LYS A 203 33.95 -53.58 11.26
N VAL A 204 32.63 -53.63 10.94
CA VAL A 204 31.87 -54.88 10.95
C VAL A 204 32.41 -55.85 9.86
N LYS A 205 32.70 -55.35 8.65
CA LYS A 205 33.33 -56.11 7.60
C LYS A 205 34.66 -56.71 8.03
N ASP A 206 35.52 -55.91 8.65
CA ASP A 206 36.83 -56.39 9.13
C ASP A 206 36.70 -57.47 10.20
N MET A 207 35.71 -57.34 11.13
CA MET A 207 35.43 -58.38 12.11
C MET A 207 34.90 -59.69 11.47
N MET A 208 34.06 -59.61 10.46
CA MET A 208 33.56 -60.79 9.72
C MET A 208 34.69 -61.50 8.99
N ILE A 209 35.61 -60.74 8.36
CA ILE A 209 36.76 -61.33 7.66
C ILE A 209 37.69 -62.02 8.66
N LYS A 210 37.98 -61.42 9.84
CA LYS A 210 38.79 -62.05 10.88
C LYS A 210 38.13 -63.35 11.40
N ALA A 211 36.84 -63.34 11.70
CA ALA A 211 36.10 -64.53 12.13
C ALA A 211 36.13 -65.62 11.09
N GLN A 212 36.05 -65.33 9.78
CA GLN A 212 36.18 -66.30 8.71
C GLN A 212 37.59 -66.92 8.58
N ILE A 213 38.61 -66.12 8.87
CA ILE A 213 40.01 -66.58 8.88
C ILE A 213 40.24 -67.53 10.09
N GLU A 214 39.72 -67.14 11.28
CA GLU A 214 39.83 -67.96 12.51
C GLU A 214 39.05 -69.28 12.40
N SER A 215 37.96 -69.31 11.65
CA SER A 215 37.17 -70.55 11.45
C SER A 215 37.75 -71.49 10.42
N LYS A 216 38.78 -71.05 9.65
CA LYS A 216 39.48 -71.84 8.63
C LYS A 216 40.81 -72.39 9.09
N ASN A 217 41.33 -71.96 10.25
CA ASN A 217 42.49 -72.49 10.91
C ASN A 217 42.04 -73.41 12.05
#